data_b2f05d250a6d42128e4b963e22b94721
#
_entry.id   b2f05d250a6d42128e4b963e22b94721
#
_cell.length_a   1.000
_cell.length_b   1.000
_cell.length_c   1.000
_cell.angle_alpha   90.00
_cell.angle_beta   90.00
_cell.angle_gamma   90.00
#
_symmetry.space_group_name_H-M   'P 1'
#
loop_
_entity.id
_entity.type
_entity.pdbx_description
1 polymer ?
#
loop_
_entity_poly.entity_id
_entity_poly.type
_entity_poly.pdbx_seq_one_letter_code
_entity_poly.pdbx_strand_id
1 'polypeptide(L)'
;MSATTKVVTGKVRFSYANVWEPRAMEGSDRAKYSVSILIPKTDSATLARVKEAIDTALKEGIAKLGGKIPPTWKNPLRDGDTERPDNPEYVGHMFVNANSDNRPGIVDVNLNPIIEKEDFYSGCYGRASINFYVFNTNGNKGVACGLNNLQKLADGERLSGGSSAEEDFGQNPWDDDLM
;
A
#
# COMPACT_ATOMS: atom_id res chain seq x y z
N MET A 1 -10.73 -12.62 -22.84
CA MET A 1 -10.40 -11.44 -22.01
C MET A 1 -8.94 -11.09 -22.17
N SER A 2 -8.65 -9.85 -22.44
CA SER A 2 -7.26 -9.43 -22.46
C SER A 2 -6.73 -9.36 -21.03
N ALA A 3 -5.51 -9.84 -20.83
CA ALA A 3 -4.84 -9.74 -19.54
C ALA A 3 -4.53 -8.27 -19.24
N THR A 4 -4.57 -7.92 -17.98
CA THR A 4 -4.31 -6.55 -17.54
C THR A 4 -3.31 -6.52 -16.41
N THR A 5 -2.52 -5.45 -16.37
CA THR A 5 -1.60 -5.16 -15.28
C THR A 5 -2.24 -4.28 -14.21
N LYS A 6 -3.44 -3.75 -14.48
CA LYS A 6 -4.18 -2.90 -13.56
C LYS A 6 -5.11 -3.73 -12.70
N VAL A 7 -5.13 -3.44 -11.39
CA VAL A 7 -6.02 -4.11 -10.44
C VAL A 7 -6.76 -3.07 -9.62
N VAL A 8 -8.06 -3.25 -9.46
CA VAL A 8 -8.86 -2.56 -8.45
C VAL A 8 -9.16 -3.60 -7.38
N THR A 9 -8.69 -3.36 -6.17
CA THR A 9 -8.80 -4.33 -5.08
C THR A 9 -10.22 -4.42 -4.52
N GLY A 10 -10.49 -5.48 -3.76
CA GLY A 10 -11.61 -5.50 -2.85
C GLY A 10 -11.31 -4.63 -1.63
N LYS A 11 -12.03 -4.83 -0.55
CA LYS A 11 -11.81 -4.08 0.69
C LYS A 11 -10.47 -4.48 1.30
N VAL A 12 -9.59 -3.50 1.44
CA VAL A 12 -8.26 -3.67 2.01
C VAL A 12 -8.04 -2.66 3.13
N ARG A 13 -6.97 -2.83 3.87
CA ARG A 13 -6.56 -1.86 4.89
C ARG A 13 -5.30 -1.15 4.41
N PHE A 14 -5.12 0.10 4.83
CA PHE A 14 -3.97 0.90 4.42
C PHE A 14 -3.04 1.14 5.60
N SER A 15 -1.73 1.07 5.33
CA SER A 15 -0.70 1.34 6.31
C SER A 15 0.40 2.18 5.65
N TYR A 16 1.18 2.89 6.44
CA TYR A 16 2.24 3.78 5.93
C TYR A 16 1.72 4.68 4.80
N ALA A 17 0.59 5.33 5.06
CA ALA A 17 -0.10 6.15 4.06
C ALA A 17 0.58 7.52 3.93
N ASN A 18 1.45 7.64 2.93
CA ASN A 18 2.12 8.89 2.56
C ASN A 18 1.46 9.42 1.28
N VAL A 19 0.15 9.69 1.35
CA VAL A 19 -0.67 10.01 0.19
C VAL A 19 -1.05 11.49 0.10
N TRP A 20 -0.85 12.22 1.18
CA TRP A 20 -1.10 13.65 1.23
C TRP A 20 0.16 14.45 0.92
N GLU A 21 1.31 13.96 1.36
CA GLU A 21 2.61 14.56 1.12
C GLU A 21 3.58 13.48 0.68
N PRO A 22 4.42 13.76 -0.32
CA PRO A 22 5.40 12.77 -0.75
C PRO A 22 6.50 12.64 0.29
N ARG A 23 7.06 11.46 0.38
CA ARG A 23 8.15 11.16 1.31
C ARG A 23 9.35 10.62 0.55
N ALA A 24 10.52 11.18 0.80
CA ALA A 24 11.76 10.65 0.25
C ALA A 24 12.18 9.42 1.04
N MET A 25 12.56 8.36 0.33
CA MET A 25 13.13 7.18 0.96
C MET A 25 14.59 7.46 1.28
N GLU A 26 15.09 6.79 2.33
CA GLU A 26 16.49 6.91 2.72
C GLU A 26 17.41 6.60 1.53
N GLY A 27 18.36 7.50 1.27
CA GLY A 27 19.28 7.36 0.15
C GLY A 27 18.73 7.79 -1.20
N SER A 28 17.50 8.31 -1.25
CA SER A 28 16.87 8.78 -2.50
C SER A 28 16.63 10.28 -2.44
N ASP A 29 16.91 10.96 -3.55
CA ASP A 29 16.61 12.39 -3.70
C ASP A 29 15.17 12.65 -4.14
N ARG A 30 14.42 11.59 -4.49
CA ARG A 30 13.05 11.72 -4.98
C ARG A 30 12.04 11.36 -3.91
N ALA A 31 11.16 12.31 -3.63
CA ALA A 31 10.01 12.05 -2.78
C ALA A 31 8.88 11.46 -3.61
N LYS A 32 8.21 10.44 -3.06
CA LYS A 32 7.07 9.78 -3.72
C LYS A 32 5.92 9.64 -2.75
N TYR A 33 4.71 9.67 -3.31
CA TYR A 33 3.51 9.26 -2.59
C TYR A 33 3.52 7.73 -2.51
N SER A 34 3.14 7.17 -1.38
CA SER A 34 3.18 5.73 -1.18
C SER A 34 2.16 5.28 -0.16
N VAL A 35 1.81 4.00 -0.23
CA VAL A 35 0.94 3.36 0.75
C VAL A 35 1.20 1.85 0.72
N SER A 36 1.14 1.22 1.89
CA SER A 36 1.15 -0.24 2.01
C SER A 36 -0.30 -0.71 2.01
N ILE A 37 -0.62 -1.61 1.09
CA ILE A 37 -1.99 -2.13 0.90
C ILE A 37 -2.05 -3.52 1.49
N LEU A 38 -2.82 -3.67 2.57
CA LEU A 38 -2.95 -4.93 3.30
C LEU A 38 -4.17 -5.69 2.79
N ILE A 39 -3.93 -6.80 2.11
CA ILE A 39 -4.97 -7.61 1.47
C ILE A 39 -5.22 -8.84 2.36
N PRO A 40 -6.44 -9.01 2.91
CA PRO A 40 -6.72 -10.20 3.72
C PRO A 40 -6.42 -11.48 2.95
N LYS A 41 -5.76 -12.43 3.59
CA LYS A 41 -5.47 -13.73 2.95
C LYS A 41 -6.73 -14.48 2.57
N THR A 42 -7.86 -14.13 3.19
CA THR A 42 -9.18 -14.70 2.87
C THR A 42 -9.80 -14.12 1.60
N ASP A 43 -9.28 -12.98 1.10
CA ASP A 43 -9.77 -12.37 -0.14
C ASP A 43 -9.06 -13.00 -1.33
N SER A 44 -9.44 -14.23 -1.65
CA SER A 44 -8.83 -15.00 -2.73
C SER A 44 -9.01 -14.34 -4.10
N ALA A 45 -10.12 -13.65 -4.31
CA ALA A 45 -10.41 -13.00 -5.58
C ALA A 45 -9.42 -11.85 -5.87
N THR A 46 -9.18 -10.98 -4.89
CA THR A 46 -8.20 -9.89 -5.05
C THR A 46 -6.79 -10.45 -5.22
N LEU A 47 -6.42 -11.45 -4.42
CA LEU A 47 -5.10 -12.05 -4.51
C LEU A 47 -4.87 -12.72 -5.86
N ALA A 48 -5.89 -13.38 -6.41
CA ALA A 48 -5.79 -13.99 -7.74
C ALA A 48 -5.57 -12.94 -8.83
N ARG A 49 -6.30 -11.81 -8.76
CA ARG A 49 -6.12 -10.72 -9.73
C ARG A 49 -4.75 -10.08 -9.62
N VAL A 50 -4.24 -9.91 -8.40
CA VAL A 50 -2.89 -9.37 -8.18
C VAL A 50 -1.84 -10.29 -8.79
N LYS A 51 -1.93 -11.59 -8.50
CA LYS A 51 -0.98 -12.56 -9.05
C LYS A 51 -1.01 -12.61 -10.56
N GLU A 52 -2.20 -12.57 -11.14
CA GLU A 52 -2.36 -12.56 -12.61
C GLU A 52 -1.78 -11.29 -13.22
N ALA A 53 -2.01 -10.13 -12.60
CA ALA A 53 -1.47 -8.88 -13.08
C ALA A 53 0.06 -8.85 -13.01
N ILE A 54 0.65 -9.40 -11.96
CA ILE A 54 2.11 -9.52 -11.83
C ILE A 54 2.65 -10.42 -12.94
N ASP A 55 2.01 -11.55 -13.18
CA ASP A 55 2.42 -12.49 -14.23
C ASP A 55 2.33 -11.85 -15.61
N THR A 56 1.26 -11.09 -15.87
CA THR A 56 1.10 -10.34 -17.11
C THR A 56 2.19 -9.31 -17.27
N ALA A 57 2.53 -8.58 -16.19
CA ALA A 57 3.61 -7.59 -16.23
C ALA A 57 4.96 -8.24 -16.57
N LEU A 58 5.24 -9.40 -15.99
CA LEU A 58 6.46 -10.15 -16.28
C LEU A 58 6.54 -10.56 -17.75
N LYS A 59 5.44 -11.05 -18.31
CA LYS A 59 5.39 -11.45 -19.73
C LYS A 59 5.54 -10.28 -20.66
N GLU A 60 4.84 -9.19 -20.40
CA GLU A 60 4.92 -7.99 -21.24
C GLU A 60 6.26 -7.28 -21.15
N GLY A 61 6.90 -7.35 -19.96
CA GLY A 61 8.16 -6.66 -19.71
C GLY A 61 9.39 -7.53 -19.82
N ILE A 62 9.28 -8.72 -20.40
CA ILE A 62 10.39 -9.68 -20.42
C ILE A 62 11.63 -9.15 -21.13
N ALA A 63 11.45 -8.34 -22.16
CA ALA A 63 12.57 -7.73 -22.88
C ALA A 63 13.37 -6.79 -21.97
N LYS A 64 12.69 -6.07 -21.09
CA LYS A 64 13.32 -5.17 -20.11
C LYS A 64 14.12 -5.96 -19.06
N LEU A 65 13.75 -7.22 -18.85
CA LEU A 65 14.45 -8.12 -17.92
C LEU A 65 15.61 -8.88 -18.59
N GLY A 66 15.88 -8.62 -19.85
CA GLY A 66 16.95 -9.29 -20.58
C GLY A 66 16.53 -10.56 -21.34
N GLY A 67 15.22 -10.71 -21.57
CA GLY A 67 14.66 -11.83 -22.32
C GLY A 67 14.26 -13.03 -21.49
N LYS A 68 14.53 -13.00 -20.18
CA LYS A 68 14.10 -14.07 -19.28
C LYS A 68 13.91 -13.51 -17.87
N ILE A 69 13.09 -14.20 -17.09
CA ILE A 69 12.82 -13.82 -15.70
C ILE A 69 13.95 -14.35 -14.82
N PRO A 70 14.73 -13.47 -14.14
CA PRO A 70 15.80 -13.96 -13.28
C PRO A 70 15.22 -14.67 -12.05
N PRO A 71 15.88 -15.72 -11.52
CA PRO A 71 15.37 -16.43 -10.35
C PRO A 71 15.29 -15.55 -9.10
N THR A 72 16.04 -14.45 -9.07
CA THR A 72 16.09 -13.51 -7.94
C THR A 72 15.20 -12.28 -8.15
N TRP A 73 14.24 -12.36 -9.07
CA TRP A 73 13.36 -11.22 -9.32
C TRP A 73 12.57 -10.82 -8.08
N LYS A 74 12.32 -9.53 -7.93
CA LYS A 74 11.61 -9.02 -6.76
C LYS A 74 10.12 -9.05 -7.00
N ASN A 75 9.42 -9.79 -6.14
CA ASN A 75 7.97 -9.92 -6.19
C ASN A 75 7.35 -8.86 -5.27
N PRO A 76 6.46 -8.00 -5.81
CA PRO A 76 5.82 -6.95 -5.00
C PRO A 76 4.77 -7.48 -4.03
N LEU A 77 4.24 -8.68 -4.28
CA LEU A 77 3.26 -9.29 -3.38
C LEU A 77 4.00 -10.04 -2.27
N ARG A 78 3.85 -9.56 -1.04
CA ARG A 78 4.64 -10.03 0.10
C ARG A 78 3.72 -10.55 1.20
N ASP A 79 4.24 -11.47 2.00
CA ASP A 79 3.50 -12.11 3.08
C ASP A 79 3.72 -11.35 4.38
N GLY A 80 2.63 -10.80 4.93
CA GLY A 80 2.71 -10.04 6.18
C GLY A 80 3.10 -10.88 7.38
N ASP A 81 2.70 -12.14 7.42
CA ASP A 81 3.04 -13.01 8.55
C ASP A 81 4.53 -13.33 8.62
N THR A 82 5.20 -13.41 7.48
CA THR A 82 6.63 -13.72 7.44
C THR A 82 7.52 -12.50 7.44
N GLU A 83 7.11 -11.41 6.79
CA GLU A 83 7.95 -10.23 6.61
C GLU A 83 7.67 -9.13 7.63
N ARG A 84 6.50 -9.14 8.24
CA ARG A 84 6.10 -8.15 9.25
C ARG A 84 5.47 -8.81 10.48
N PRO A 85 6.13 -9.83 11.08
CA PRO A 85 5.51 -10.59 12.17
C PRO A 85 5.27 -9.76 13.43
N ASP A 86 6.01 -8.65 13.59
CA ASP A 86 5.88 -7.77 14.77
C ASP A 86 4.81 -6.71 14.60
N ASN A 87 4.20 -6.61 13.42
CA ASN A 87 3.15 -5.64 13.12
C ASN A 87 1.79 -6.34 13.10
N PRO A 88 0.98 -6.22 14.15
CA PRO A 88 -0.30 -6.95 14.25
C PRO A 88 -1.23 -6.73 13.06
N GLU A 89 -1.23 -5.53 12.45
CA GLU A 89 -2.08 -5.20 11.31
C GLU A 89 -1.72 -6.00 10.06
N TYR A 90 -0.49 -6.52 9.97
CA TYR A 90 -0.05 -7.34 8.83
C TYR A 90 -0.35 -8.82 9.00
N VAL A 91 -0.69 -9.25 10.22
CA VAL A 91 -1.01 -10.66 10.49
C VAL A 91 -2.26 -11.06 9.72
N GLY A 92 -2.20 -12.19 9.03
CA GLY A 92 -3.31 -12.68 8.21
C GLY A 92 -3.49 -11.95 6.89
N HIS A 93 -2.49 -11.15 6.48
CA HIS A 93 -2.56 -10.33 5.27
C HIS A 93 -1.35 -10.58 4.37
N MET A 94 -1.60 -10.54 3.06
CA MET A 94 -0.56 -10.26 2.08
C MET A 94 -0.51 -8.75 1.91
N PHE A 95 0.60 -8.21 1.44
CA PHE A 95 0.65 -6.77 1.19
C PHE A 95 1.46 -6.42 -0.04
N VAL A 96 1.14 -5.27 -0.61
CA VAL A 96 1.93 -4.64 -1.67
C VAL A 96 2.20 -3.20 -1.27
N ASN A 97 3.40 -2.71 -1.57
CA ASN A 97 3.75 -1.32 -1.39
C ASN A 97 3.62 -0.62 -2.73
N ALA A 98 2.66 0.30 -2.81
CA ALA A 98 2.39 1.05 -4.02
C ALA A 98 2.93 2.47 -3.89
N ASN A 99 3.45 3.01 -4.99
CA ASN A 99 3.97 4.37 -4.97
C ASN A 99 3.69 5.10 -6.28
N SER A 100 3.81 6.43 -6.25
CA SER A 100 3.60 7.28 -7.40
C SER A 100 4.36 8.59 -7.23
N ASP A 101 4.82 9.13 -8.36
CA ASP A 101 5.39 10.48 -8.40
C ASP A 101 4.30 11.55 -8.26
N ASN A 102 3.06 11.20 -8.60
CA ASN A 102 1.91 12.09 -8.57
C ASN A 102 0.98 11.77 -7.42
N ARG A 103 0.33 12.79 -6.86
CA ARG A 103 -0.64 12.60 -5.79
C ARG A 103 -1.80 11.72 -6.29
N PRO A 104 -2.14 10.63 -5.57
CA PRO A 104 -3.27 9.80 -5.95
C PRO A 104 -4.58 10.55 -5.74
N GLY A 105 -5.58 10.25 -6.58
CA GLY A 105 -6.94 10.68 -6.30
C GLY A 105 -7.48 9.90 -5.11
N ILE A 106 -8.13 10.58 -4.18
CA ILE A 106 -8.70 9.96 -2.98
C ILE A 106 -10.16 10.36 -2.89
N VAL A 107 -11.04 9.38 -2.89
CA VAL A 107 -12.49 9.60 -2.87
C VAL A 107 -13.14 8.78 -1.75
N ASP A 108 -14.35 9.19 -1.37
CA ASP A 108 -15.16 8.44 -0.41
C ASP A 108 -16.07 7.43 -1.15
N VAL A 109 -16.99 6.79 -0.40
CA VAL A 109 -17.88 5.77 -0.96
C VAL A 109 -18.82 6.32 -2.03
N ASN A 110 -19.08 7.61 -2.01
CA ASN A 110 -19.93 8.28 -2.97
C ASN A 110 -19.15 8.93 -4.11
N LEU A 111 -17.84 8.64 -4.19
CA LEU A 111 -16.92 9.16 -5.20
C LEU A 111 -16.68 10.66 -5.08
N ASN A 112 -16.93 11.23 -3.92
CA ASN A 112 -16.59 12.62 -3.64
C ASN A 112 -15.14 12.71 -3.19
N PRO A 113 -14.39 13.71 -3.68
CA PRO A 113 -13.00 13.87 -3.26
C PRO A 113 -12.88 14.05 -1.74
N ILE A 114 -11.94 13.34 -1.15
CA ILE A 114 -11.56 13.54 0.25
C ILE A 114 -10.45 14.58 0.28
N ILE A 115 -10.66 15.65 1.04
CA ILE A 115 -9.76 16.79 1.10
C ILE A 115 -8.98 16.82 2.42
N GLU A 116 -9.62 16.37 3.50
CA GLU A 116 -9.04 16.42 4.84
C GLU A 116 -8.14 15.22 5.11
N LYS A 117 -6.93 15.47 5.59
CA LYS A 117 -5.98 14.41 5.92
C LYS A 117 -6.53 13.43 6.95
N GLU A 118 -7.33 13.92 7.86
CA GLU A 118 -7.93 13.13 8.94
C GLU A 118 -8.92 12.10 8.42
N ASP A 119 -9.42 12.29 7.21
CA ASP A 119 -10.40 11.39 6.63
C ASP A 119 -9.78 10.21 5.88
N PHE A 120 -8.51 10.30 5.51
CA PHE A 120 -7.79 9.17 4.92
C PHE A 120 -6.41 9.06 5.59
N TYR A 121 -6.19 7.99 6.32
CA TYR A 121 -5.06 7.81 7.22
C TYR A 121 -4.64 6.34 7.29
N SER A 122 -3.47 6.09 7.86
CA SER A 122 -3.00 4.72 8.10
C SER A 122 -3.92 4.03 9.11
N GLY A 123 -4.54 2.95 8.69
CA GLY A 123 -5.49 2.18 9.48
C GLY A 123 -6.89 2.17 8.90
N CYS A 124 -7.24 3.10 8.01
CA CYS A 124 -8.56 3.08 7.39
C CYS A 124 -8.67 1.96 6.34
N TYR A 125 -9.91 1.64 5.97
CA TYR A 125 -10.23 0.59 5.02
C TYR A 125 -10.75 1.19 3.73
N GLY A 126 -10.45 0.54 2.62
CA GLY A 126 -10.94 1.01 1.34
C GLY A 126 -10.51 0.12 0.18
N ARG A 127 -10.53 0.70 -1.00
CA ARG A 127 -10.10 0.03 -2.23
C ARG A 127 -8.98 0.82 -2.87
N ALA A 128 -8.11 0.14 -3.59
CA ALA A 128 -7.00 0.78 -4.29
C ALA A 128 -7.02 0.40 -5.76
N SER A 129 -6.75 1.37 -6.61
CA SER A 129 -6.48 1.15 -8.01
C SER A 129 -4.96 1.21 -8.19
N ILE A 130 -4.38 0.11 -8.61
CA ILE A 130 -2.93 -0.07 -8.70
C ILE A 130 -2.56 -0.66 -10.05
N ASN A 131 -1.29 -0.53 -10.40
CA ASN A 131 -0.78 -1.03 -11.66
C ASN A 131 0.59 -1.68 -11.45
N PHE A 132 0.81 -2.82 -12.08
CA PHE A 132 2.08 -3.54 -11.96
C PHE A 132 2.91 -3.36 -13.22
N TYR A 133 4.22 -3.19 -13.04
CA TYR A 133 5.16 -3.02 -14.15
C TYR A 133 6.53 -3.56 -13.77
N VAL A 134 7.28 -4.06 -14.76
CA VAL A 134 8.63 -4.52 -14.51
C VAL A 134 9.61 -3.36 -14.40
N PHE A 135 10.63 -3.55 -13.57
CA PHE A 135 11.72 -2.60 -13.47
C PHE A 135 13.06 -3.32 -13.58
N ASN A 136 14.05 -2.58 -14.05
CA ASN A 136 15.44 -3.02 -14.10
C ASN A 136 16.30 -1.80 -13.80
N THR A 137 16.77 -1.71 -12.55
CA THR A 137 17.55 -0.56 -12.08
C THR A 137 18.84 -1.06 -11.47
N ASN A 138 19.95 -0.78 -12.17
CA ASN A 138 21.29 -1.17 -11.70
C ASN A 138 21.40 -2.66 -11.36
N GLY A 139 20.78 -3.51 -12.19
CA GLY A 139 20.81 -4.95 -11.97
C GLY A 139 19.73 -5.48 -11.04
N ASN A 140 19.00 -4.62 -10.36
CA ASN A 140 17.84 -5.02 -9.58
C ASN A 140 16.64 -5.15 -10.52
N LYS A 141 16.09 -6.35 -10.62
CA LYS A 141 15.02 -6.67 -11.55
C LYS A 141 13.82 -7.22 -10.80
N GLY A 142 12.63 -6.84 -11.22
CA GLY A 142 11.40 -7.33 -10.61
C GLY A 142 10.18 -6.61 -11.14
N VAL A 143 9.10 -6.69 -10.34
CA VAL A 143 7.84 -6.01 -10.61
C VAL A 143 7.58 -5.02 -9.51
N ALA A 144 7.18 -3.82 -9.88
CA ALA A 144 6.80 -2.76 -8.95
C ALA A 144 5.30 -2.52 -9.05
N CYS A 145 4.75 -1.89 -8.00
CA CYS A 145 3.34 -1.55 -7.93
C CYS A 145 3.19 -0.03 -7.94
N GLY A 146 2.51 0.48 -8.98
CA GLY A 146 2.19 1.89 -9.10
C GLY A 146 0.87 2.20 -8.44
N LEU A 147 0.77 3.35 -7.79
CA LEU A 147 -0.44 3.81 -7.12
C LEU A 147 -1.20 4.76 -8.05
N ASN A 148 -2.45 4.44 -8.35
CA ASN A 148 -3.30 5.29 -9.18
C ASN A 148 -4.26 6.11 -8.33
N ASN A 149 -5.20 5.43 -7.67
CA ASN A 149 -6.26 6.10 -6.91
C ASN A 149 -6.64 5.27 -5.70
N LEU A 150 -7.29 5.93 -4.72
CA LEU A 150 -7.73 5.32 -3.49
C LEU A 150 -9.18 5.68 -3.21
N GLN A 151 -9.93 4.73 -2.65
CA GLN A 151 -11.30 4.97 -2.20
C GLN A 151 -11.40 4.53 -0.74
N LYS A 152 -11.86 5.44 0.13
CA LYS A 152 -12.09 5.10 1.53
C LYS A 152 -13.49 4.49 1.67
N LEU A 153 -13.57 3.35 2.34
CA LEU A 153 -14.85 2.68 2.61
C LEU A 153 -15.25 2.75 4.07
N ALA A 154 -14.29 2.74 4.99
CA ALA A 154 -14.60 2.72 6.42
C ALA A 154 -13.41 3.23 7.24
N ASP A 155 -13.72 3.72 8.44
CA ASP A 155 -12.70 4.07 9.40
C ASP A 155 -12.10 2.81 10.05
N GLY A 156 -10.87 2.92 10.51
CA GLY A 156 -10.21 1.89 11.28
C GLY A 156 -9.33 2.50 12.35
N GLU A 157 -8.74 1.67 13.17
CA GLU A 157 -7.82 2.12 14.20
C GLU A 157 -6.58 2.70 13.54
N ARG A 158 -6.14 3.88 14.01
CA ARG A 158 -4.92 4.50 13.50
C ARG A 158 -3.71 3.65 13.82
N LEU A 159 -2.88 3.39 12.81
CA LEU A 159 -1.71 2.52 12.93
C LEU A 159 -0.41 3.28 13.15
N SER A 160 -0.29 4.47 12.57
CA SER A 160 0.97 5.21 12.59
C SER A 160 0.72 6.68 12.32
N GLY A 161 1.79 7.46 12.33
CA GLY A 161 1.72 8.88 12.02
C GLY A 161 1.57 9.75 13.23
N GLY A 162 1.97 9.25 14.38
CA GLY A 162 1.88 9.97 15.63
C GLY A 162 0.71 9.52 16.48
N SER A 163 0.69 9.94 17.72
CA SER A 163 -0.37 9.60 18.65
C SER A 163 -1.57 10.50 18.43
N SER A 164 -2.76 9.99 18.74
CA SER A 164 -3.96 10.81 18.76
C SER A 164 -3.97 11.69 20.02
N ALA A 165 -4.83 12.71 20.01
CA ALA A 165 -4.99 13.54 21.19
C ALA A 165 -5.46 12.72 22.41
N GLU A 166 -6.28 11.71 22.18
CA GLU A 166 -6.72 10.82 23.24
C GLU A 166 -5.57 10.01 23.82
N GLU A 167 -4.66 9.56 22.98
CA GLU A 167 -3.48 8.82 23.44
C GLU A 167 -2.55 9.72 24.25
N ASP A 168 -2.35 10.95 23.79
CA ASP A 168 -1.45 11.90 24.46
C ASP A 168 -2.05 12.46 25.76
N PHE A 169 -3.32 12.74 25.76
CA PHE A 169 -3.98 13.47 26.84
C PHE A 169 -5.09 12.68 27.54
N GLY A 170 -5.18 11.39 27.25
CA GLY A 170 -6.17 10.51 27.88
C GLY A 170 -5.98 10.33 29.38
N GLN A 171 -4.76 10.56 29.88
CA GLN A 171 -4.51 10.60 31.31
C GLN A 171 -4.68 12.03 31.80
N ASN A 172 -5.47 12.17 32.89
CA ASN A 172 -5.63 13.46 33.53
C ASN A 172 -4.33 13.79 34.27
N PRO A 173 -3.64 14.92 33.98
CA PRO A 173 -2.40 15.26 34.64
C PRO A 173 -2.57 15.48 36.13
N TRP A 174 -3.76 15.83 36.58
CA TRP A 174 -4.06 15.97 37.98
C TRP A 174 -4.10 14.63 38.70
N ASP A 175 -4.40 13.54 38.00
CA ASP A 175 -4.38 12.21 38.59
C ASP A 175 -2.95 11.73 38.81
N ASP A 176 -2.03 12.12 37.94
CA ASP A 176 -0.61 11.78 38.08
C ASP A 176 0.00 12.45 39.32
N ASP A 177 -0.42 13.66 39.59
CA ASP A 177 0.05 14.41 40.75
C ASP A 177 -0.42 13.81 42.08
N LEU A 178 -1.45 12.98 42.02
CA LEU A 178 -1.98 12.32 43.21
C LEU A 178 -1.18 11.07 43.56
N MET A 179 -0.31 10.68 42.71
CA MET A 179 0.56 9.54 42.94
C MET A 179 1.97 9.97 43.38
#